data_f550443bacae86a628fb85eb1376f0cb
#
_entry.id   f550443bacae86a628fb85eb1376f0cb
#
_cell.length_a   1.000
_cell.length_b   1.000
_cell.length_c   1.000
_cell.angle_alpha   90.00
_cell.angle_beta   90.00
_cell.angle_gamma   90.00
#
_symmetry.space_group_name_H-M   'P 1'
#
loop_
_entity.id
_entity.type
_entity.pdbx_description
1 polymer ?
#
loop_
_entity_poly.entity_id
_entity_poly.type
_entity_poly.pdbx_seq_one_letter_code
_entity_poly.pdbx_strand_id
1 'polypeptide(L)'
;MTSTSTPTFPRVWFITGASRGIGARIAEAALARGDAVVATARDAAAIEQRFGSRPGLLAVALDVTDEPQAARAVGAALERFGRIDILVNNAGYGLLGAVEEASADEVRRLYDTNVFGLLSVTRAVLPQMRERRSGHVINISSLGGVQSAAGFGVYCSTKFAVEGLTEALHAELAPLGIHATVVEPGYFRTDFLESQSLVTSPRALGDYAGTAGAVRERAKQISLNQPGDPERLAQAILALVDAPTPPLRLPLGTDTLQAIADKHAFVERETAAWRGVAASTDFPPGA
;
A
#
# COMPACT_ATOMS: atom_id res chain seq x y z
N MET A 1 -18.74 -29.01 -31.67
CA MET A 1 -18.77 -28.08 -30.54
C MET A 1 -17.39 -28.13 -29.91
N THR A 2 -16.53 -27.22 -30.25
CA THR A 2 -15.18 -27.11 -29.63
C THR A 2 -15.35 -26.54 -28.24
N SER A 3 -15.16 -27.40 -27.23
CA SER A 3 -15.08 -26.99 -25.84
C SER A 3 -13.85 -26.05 -25.71
N THR A 4 -14.08 -24.76 -25.71
CA THR A 4 -13.06 -23.78 -25.34
C THR A 4 -12.85 -23.90 -23.83
N SER A 5 -11.88 -24.71 -23.42
CA SER A 5 -11.46 -24.75 -22.02
C SER A 5 -11.04 -23.34 -21.61
N THR A 6 -11.74 -22.76 -20.63
CA THR A 6 -11.32 -21.49 -20.03
C THR A 6 -9.87 -21.63 -19.55
N PRO A 7 -8.96 -20.75 -19.95
CA PRO A 7 -7.56 -20.88 -19.50
C PRO A 7 -7.50 -20.82 -17.98
N THR A 8 -6.88 -21.83 -17.38
CA THR A 8 -6.63 -21.88 -15.92
C THR A 8 -5.33 -21.15 -15.63
N PHE A 9 -5.38 -20.20 -14.72
CA PHE A 9 -4.19 -19.45 -14.27
C PHE A 9 -3.73 -19.97 -12.89
N PRO A 10 -2.42 -20.01 -12.62
CA PRO A 10 -1.90 -20.45 -11.32
C PRO A 10 -2.50 -19.61 -10.16
N ARG A 11 -2.49 -18.29 -10.30
CA ARG A 11 -3.06 -17.33 -9.34
C ARG A 11 -3.80 -16.21 -10.04
N VAL A 12 -4.70 -15.58 -9.32
CA VAL A 12 -5.47 -14.40 -9.75
C VAL A 12 -5.17 -13.25 -8.79
N TRP A 13 -4.58 -12.20 -9.32
CA TRP A 13 -4.25 -10.97 -8.59
C TRP A 13 -5.29 -9.91 -8.83
N PHE A 14 -5.63 -9.17 -7.78
CA PHE A 14 -6.40 -7.92 -7.87
C PHE A 14 -5.52 -6.78 -7.37
N ILE A 15 -5.15 -5.86 -8.26
CA ILE A 15 -4.15 -4.82 -7.97
C ILE A 15 -4.78 -3.45 -8.15
N THR A 16 -4.82 -2.63 -7.09
CA THR A 16 -5.31 -1.26 -7.18
C THR A 16 -4.19 -0.29 -7.57
N GLY A 17 -4.52 0.72 -8.37
CA GLY A 17 -3.54 1.69 -8.85
C GLY A 17 -2.46 1.09 -9.77
N ALA A 18 -2.87 0.18 -10.68
CA ALA A 18 -1.96 -0.61 -11.50
C ALA A 18 -1.54 0.04 -12.84
N SER A 19 -1.97 1.27 -13.13
CA SER A 19 -1.61 1.93 -14.40
C SER A 19 -0.17 2.44 -14.45
N ARG A 20 0.49 2.64 -13.29
CA ARG A 20 1.87 3.16 -13.17
C ARG A 20 2.55 2.73 -11.88
N GLY A 21 3.80 3.16 -11.70
CA GLY A 21 4.57 2.98 -10.47
C GLY A 21 4.70 1.53 -10.02
N ILE A 22 4.68 1.31 -8.72
CA ILE A 22 4.84 -0.02 -8.09
C ILE A 22 3.73 -0.98 -8.53
N GLY A 23 2.47 -0.54 -8.54
CA GLY A 23 1.35 -1.39 -8.94
C GLY A 23 1.47 -1.94 -10.35
N ALA A 24 1.96 -1.13 -11.30
CA ALA A 24 2.21 -1.57 -12.67
C ALA A 24 3.36 -2.60 -12.74
N ARG A 25 4.45 -2.41 -11.97
CA ARG A 25 5.57 -3.37 -11.95
C ARG A 25 5.16 -4.71 -11.34
N ILE A 26 4.33 -4.70 -10.30
CA ILE A 26 3.76 -5.94 -9.73
C ILE A 26 2.88 -6.63 -10.76
N ALA A 27 2.02 -5.89 -11.47
CA ALA A 27 1.17 -6.45 -12.52
C ALA A 27 1.99 -7.05 -13.67
N GLU A 28 3.04 -6.37 -14.14
CA GLU A 28 3.98 -6.86 -15.15
C GLU A 28 4.63 -8.18 -14.72
N ALA A 29 5.14 -8.23 -13.50
CA ALA A 29 5.82 -9.41 -12.96
C ALA A 29 4.86 -10.61 -12.81
N ALA A 30 3.65 -10.39 -12.31
CA ALA A 30 2.63 -11.43 -12.18
C ALA A 30 2.19 -11.99 -13.56
N LEU A 31 1.94 -11.10 -14.53
CA LEU A 31 1.60 -11.50 -15.91
C LEU A 31 2.74 -12.25 -16.61
N ALA A 32 3.99 -11.83 -16.40
CA ALA A 32 5.16 -12.49 -16.95
C ALA A 32 5.34 -13.91 -16.41
N ARG A 33 4.90 -14.17 -15.16
CA ARG A 33 4.90 -15.50 -14.55
C ARG A 33 3.76 -16.40 -15.03
N GLY A 34 2.81 -15.86 -15.79
CA GLY A 34 1.64 -16.60 -16.28
C GLY A 34 0.43 -16.56 -15.33
N ASP A 35 0.45 -15.73 -14.30
CA ASP A 35 -0.70 -15.47 -13.45
C ASP A 35 -1.73 -14.58 -14.16
N ALA A 36 -2.98 -14.59 -13.69
CA ALA A 36 -3.99 -13.62 -14.12
C ALA A 36 -3.95 -12.37 -13.22
N VAL A 37 -4.21 -11.21 -13.83
CA VAL A 37 -4.21 -9.91 -13.15
C VAL A 37 -5.48 -9.14 -13.49
N VAL A 38 -6.21 -8.78 -12.47
CA VAL A 38 -7.22 -7.71 -12.51
C VAL A 38 -6.50 -6.42 -12.13
N ALA A 39 -6.13 -5.66 -13.13
CA ALA A 39 -5.45 -4.39 -12.96
C ALA A 39 -6.49 -3.27 -12.89
N THR A 40 -6.46 -2.45 -11.83
CA THR A 40 -7.44 -1.38 -11.69
C THR A 40 -6.79 0.00 -11.60
N ALA A 41 -7.44 0.98 -12.18
CA ALA A 41 -7.11 2.40 -12.11
C ALA A 41 -8.37 3.22 -12.37
N ARG A 42 -8.35 4.52 -12.06
CA ARG A 42 -9.47 5.43 -12.41
C ARG A 42 -9.76 5.46 -13.91
N ASP A 43 -8.71 5.35 -14.70
CA ASP A 43 -8.80 5.20 -16.16
C ASP A 43 -8.29 3.80 -16.57
N ALA A 44 -9.21 2.93 -16.98
CA ALA A 44 -8.90 1.58 -17.46
C ALA A 44 -8.17 1.59 -18.80
N ALA A 45 -8.38 2.59 -19.65
CA ALA A 45 -7.70 2.69 -20.94
C ALA A 45 -6.19 2.85 -20.78
N ALA A 46 -5.73 3.51 -19.73
CA ALA A 46 -4.31 3.62 -19.41
C ALA A 46 -3.67 2.24 -19.11
N ILE A 47 -4.44 1.30 -18.54
CA ILE A 47 -4.00 -0.08 -18.32
C ILE A 47 -3.90 -0.83 -19.63
N GLU A 48 -4.93 -0.73 -20.48
CA GLU A 48 -4.96 -1.39 -21.80
C GLU A 48 -3.84 -0.87 -22.70
N GLN A 49 -3.59 0.43 -22.68
CA GLN A 49 -2.48 1.04 -23.42
C GLN A 49 -1.13 0.51 -22.97
N ARG A 50 -0.94 0.32 -21.66
CA ARG A 50 0.33 -0.15 -21.10
C ARG A 50 0.60 -1.63 -21.35
N PHE A 51 -0.41 -2.49 -21.13
CA PHE A 51 -0.21 -3.94 -21.08
C PHE A 51 -0.69 -4.64 -22.35
N GLY A 52 -1.46 -3.99 -23.19
CA GLY A 52 -2.15 -4.60 -24.33
C GLY A 52 -3.25 -5.58 -23.90
N SER A 53 -4.00 -6.08 -24.86
CA SER A 53 -5.01 -7.11 -24.61
C SER A 53 -4.36 -8.49 -24.53
N ARG A 54 -4.64 -9.24 -23.48
CA ARG A 54 -4.16 -10.63 -23.30
C ARG A 54 -5.09 -11.44 -22.38
N PRO A 55 -5.18 -12.77 -22.53
CA PRO A 55 -6.15 -13.60 -21.80
C PRO A 55 -6.07 -13.51 -20.28
N GLY A 56 -4.87 -13.32 -19.72
CA GLY A 56 -4.63 -13.20 -18.27
C GLY A 56 -4.82 -11.80 -17.70
N LEU A 57 -5.20 -10.79 -18.51
CA LEU A 57 -5.41 -9.43 -18.04
C LEU A 57 -6.89 -9.05 -18.11
N LEU A 58 -7.37 -8.45 -17.01
CA LEU A 58 -8.64 -7.71 -16.97
C LEU A 58 -8.36 -6.29 -16.49
N ALA A 59 -8.53 -5.30 -17.36
CA ALA A 59 -8.46 -3.89 -17.03
C ALA A 59 -9.83 -3.42 -16.50
N VAL A 60 -9.87 -2.80 -15.33
CA VAL A 60 -11.11 -2.34 -14.70
C VAL A 60 -10.97 -0.90 -14.22
N ALA A 61 -11.95 -0.07 -14.55
CA ALA A 61 -12.04 1.27 -13.96
C ALA A 61 -12.43 1.17 -12.49
N LEU A 62 -11.63 1.78 -11.60
CA LEU A 62 -11.89 1.80 -10.18
C LEU A 62 -11.33 3.08 -9.56
N ASP A 63 -12.21 3.89 -9.01
CA ASP A 63 -11.89 4.84 -7.95
C ASP A 63 -12.11 4.13 -6.61
N VAL A 64 -11.04 3.93 -5.84
CA VAL A 64 -11.12 3.21 -4.56
C VAL A 64 -11.98 3.93 -3.52
N THR A 65 -12.25 5.22 -3.70
CA THR A 65 -13.11 6.02 -2.84
C THR A 65 -14.60 5.79 -3.09
N ASP A 66 -14.94 5.12 -4.19
CA ASP A 66 -16.31 4.71 -4.57
C ASP A 66 -16.54 3.24 -4.18
N GLU A 67 -17.12 2.99 -3.01
CA GLU A 67 -17.38 1.62 -2.51
C GLU A 67 -18.24 0.77 -3.46
N PRO A 68 -19.31 1.29 -4.10
CA PRO A 68 -20.02 0.59 -5.16
C PRO A 68 -19.14 0.20 -6.36
N GLN A 69 -18.16 1.02 -6.78
CA GLN A 69 -17.22 0.65 -7.84
C GLN A 69 -16.31 -0.51 -7.38
N ALA A 70 -15.85 -0.49 -6.13
CA ALA A 70 -15.04 -1.59 -5.59
C ALA A 70 -15.81 -2.93 -5.66
N ALA A 71 -17.08 -2.94 -5.26
CA ALA A 71 -17.93 -4.13 -5.36
C ALA A 71 -18.11 -4.59 -6.82
N ARG A 72 -18.35 -3.68 -7.76
CA ARG A 72 -18.48 -4.01 -9.18
C ARG A 72 -17.17 -4.56 -9.77
N ALA A 73 -16.03 -3.95 -9.42
CA ALA A 73 -14.72 -4.40 -9.90
C ALA A 73 -14.38 -5.81 -9.40
N VAL A 74 -14.70 -6.11 -8.14
CA VAL A 74 -14.56 -7.46 -7.59
C VAL A 74 -15.52 -8.44 -8.27
N GLY A 75 -16.76 -8.06 -8.51
CA GLY A 75 -17.73 -8.85 -9.27
C GLY A 75 -17.22 -9.22 -10.67
N ALA A 76 -16.68 -8.25 -11.42
CA ALA A 76 -16.09 -8.48 -12.73
C ALA A 76 -14.87 -9.43 -12.68
N ALA A 77 -14.05 -9.34 -11.63
CA ALA A 77 -12.93 -10.24 -11.40
C ALA A 77 -13.41 -11.69 -11.18
N LEU A 78 -14.44 -11.87 -10.35
CA LEU A 78 -15.03 -13.18 -10.06
C LEU A 78 -15.73 -13.78 -11.28
N GLU A 79 -16.45 -12.99 -12.05
CA GLU A 79 -17.08 -13.41 -13.30
C GLU A 79 -16.01 -13.89 -14.32
N ARG A 80 -14.91 -13.17 -14.43
CA ARG A 80 -13.85 -13.45 -15.43
C ARG A 80 -12.95 -14.61 -15.05
N PHE A 81 -12.55 -14.72 -13.77
CA PHE A 81 -11.53 -15.64 -13.32
C PHE A 81 -11.99 -16.61 -12.21
N GLY A 82 -13.20 -16.44 -11.67
CA GLY A 82 -13.82 -17.30 -10.66
C GLY A 82 -13.30 -17.08 -9.23
N ARG A 83 -12.18 -16.37 -9.05
CA ARG A 83 -11.55 -16.14 -7.73
C ARG A 83 -10.61 -14.95 -7.76
N ILE A 84 -10.22 -14.51 -6.56
CA ILE A 84 -9.09 -13.60 -6.32
C ILE A 84 -8.24 -14.27 -5.24
N ASP A 85 -6.98 -14.60 -5.57
CA ASP A 85 -6.06 -15.24 -4.64
C ASP A 85 -5.23 -14.20 -3.88
N ILE A 86 -4.87 -13.10 -4.56
CA ILE A 86 -4.01 -12.06 -4.01
C ILE A 86 -4.66 -10.70 -4.24
N LEU A 87 -4.87 -9.95 -3.17
CA LEU A 87 -5.25 -8.54 -3.20
C LEU A 87 -4.01 -7.69 -2.93
N VAL A 88 -3.70 -6.75 -3.84
CA VAL A 88 -2.67 -5.73 -3.61
C VAL A 88 -3.35 -4.36 -3.53
N ASN A 89 -3.50 -3.85 -2.33
CA ASN A 89 -3.93 -2.48 -2.07
C ASN A 89 -2.74 -1.54 -2.26
N ASN A 90 -2.56 -1.06 -3.49
CA ASN A 90 -1.45 -0.18 -3.86
C ASN A 90 -1.92 1.25 -4.20
N ALA A 91 -3.19 1.47 -4.53
CA ALA A 91 -3.70 2.80 -4.83
C ALA A 91 -3.46 3.76 -3.64
N GLY A 92 -2.85 4.90 -3.93
CA GLY A 92 -2.52 5.90 -2.94
C GLY A 92 -1.68 7.02 -3.52
N TYR A 93 -1.57 8.11 -2.78
CA TYR A 93 -0.74 9.26 -3.16
C TYR A 93 -0.15 9.94 -1.92
N GLY A 94 0.82 10.82 -2.12
CA GLY A 94 1.47 11.59 -1.06
C GLY A 94 0.92 13.00 -0.94
N LEU A 95 0.98 13.58 0.27
CA LEU A 95 0.75 14.98 0.54
C LEU A 95 2.00 15.58 1.19
N LEU A 96 2.54 16.63 0.58
CA LEU A 96 3.76 17.31 1.02
C LEU A 96 3.41 18.72 1.51
N GLY A 97 3.66 18.95 2.78
CA GLY A 97 3.43 20.19 3.51
C GLY A 97 3.60 19.98 5.01
N ALA A 98 3.87 21.04 5.76
CA ALA A 98 3.75 20.96 7.23
C ALA A 98 2.31 20.60 7.61
N VAL A 99 2.13 20.00 8.78
CA VAL A 99 0.78 19.61 9.27
C VAL A 99 -0.17 20.82 9.30
N GLU A 100 0.31 21.98 9.70
CA GLU A 100 -0.46 23.23 9.73
C GLU A 100 -0.78 23.79 8.33
N GLU A 101 0.03 23.47 7.34
CA GLU A 101 -0.17 23.93 5.96
C GLU A 101 -1.25 23.15 5.20
N ALA A 102 -1.47 21.88 5.58
CA ALA A 102 -2.48 21.05 4.95
C ALA A 102 -3.90 21.51 5.30
N SER A 103 -4.73 21.73 4.29
CA SER A 103 -6.15 22.05 4.49
C SER A 103 -6.94 20.81 4.91
N ALA A 104 -8.08 21.03 5.58
CA ALA A 104 -8.97 19.95 5.98
C ALA A 104 -9.43 19.08 4.79
N ASP A 105 -9.63 19.69 3.61
CA ASP A 105 -10.07 18.98 2.41
C ASP A 105 -8.93 18.15 1.79
N GLU A 106 -7.68 18.62 1.82
CA GLU A 106 -6.51 17.81 1.41
C GLU A 106 -6.34 16.62 2.32
N VAL A 107 -6.47 16.81 3.63
CA VAL A 107 -6.38 15.72 4.61
C VAL A 107 -7.48 14.68 4.37
N ARG A 108 -8.75 15.10 4.22
CA ARG A 108 -9.88 14.19 3.97
C ARG A 108 -9.66 13.37 2.70
N ARG A 109 -9.38 14.02 1.57
CA ARG A 109 -9.14 13.33 0.29
C ARG A 109 -7.98 12.34 0.36
N LEU A 110 -6.93 12.65 1.12
CA LEU A 110 -5.81 11.74 1.30
C LEU A 110 -6.23 10.49 2.08
N TYR A 111 -6.97 10.67 3.17
CA TYR A 111 -7.51 9.57 3.97
C TYR A 111 -8.55 8.76 3.19
N ASP A 112 -9.42 9.41 2.42
CA ASP A 112 -10.41 8.75 1.57
C ASP A 112 -9.73 7.75 0.61
N THR A 113 -8.62 8.15 0.00
CA THR A 113 -7.89 7.27 -0.91
C THR A 113 -7.04 6.24 -0.17
N ASN A 114 -6.14 6.69 0.72
CA ASN A 114 -5.06 5.86 1.27
C ASN A 114 -5.55 4.90 2.37
N VAL A 115 -6.65 5.22 3.05
CA VAL A 115 -7.18 4.46 4.20
C VAL A 115 -8.56 3.91 3.90
N PHE A 116 -9.56 4.76 3.65
CA PHE A 116 -10.94 4.30 3.46
C PHE A 116 -11.10 3.53 2.15
N GLY A 117 -10.43 3.95 1.08
CA GLY A 117 -10.41 3.23 -0.19
C GLY A 117 -9.78 1.84 -0.08
N LEU A 118 -8.67 1.72 0.66
CA LEU A 118 -8.06 0.43 0.98
C LEU A 118 -9.04 -0.50 1.72
N LEU A 119 -9.72 0.03 2.75
CA LEU A 119 -10.73 -0.71 3.50
C LEU A 119 -11.91 -1.14 2.63
N SER A 120 -12.40 -0.25 1.76
CA SER A 120 -13.49 -0.52 0.84
C SER A 120 -13.18 -1.72 -0.07
N VAL A 121 -12.02 -1.71 -0.73
CA VAL A 121 -11.59 -2.81 -1.61
C VAL A 121 -11.36 -4.10 -0.80
N THR A 122 -10.72 -4.00 0.37
CA THR A 122 -10.47 -5.16 1.23
C THR A 122 -11.78 -5.83 1.64
N ARG A 123 -12.76 -5.05 2.10
CA ARG A 123 -14.09 -5.57 2.48
C ARG A 123 -14.84 -6.21 1.30
N ALA A 124 -14.67 -5.69 0.09
CA ALA A 124 -15.27 -6.27 -1.10
C ALA A 124 -14.63 -7.62 -1.49
N VAL A 125 -13.32 -7.79 -1.28
CA VAL A 125 -12.58 -9.01 -1.65
C VAL A 125 -12.68 -10.11 -0.59
N LEU A 126 -12.63 -9.76 0.69
CA LEU A 126 -12.55 -10.73 1.80
C LEU A 126 -13.65 -11.80 1.83
N PRO A 127 -14.92 -11.54 1.48
CA PRO A 127 -15.96 -12.57 1.55
C PRO A 127 -15.61 -13.85 0.76
N GLN A 128 -15.14 -13.73 -0.48
CA GLN A 128 -14.77 -14.89 -1.30
C GLN A 128 -13.47 -15.56 -0.82
N MET A 129 -12.49 -14.82 -0.26
CA MET A 129 -11.30 -15.40 0.36
C MET A 129 -11.68 -16.20 1.61
N ARG A 130 -12.57 -15.65 2.45
CA ARG A 130 -13.08 -16.30 3.67
C ARG A 130 -13.83 -17.58 3.34
N GLU A 131 -14.71 -17.58 2.34
CA GLU A 131 -15.44 -18.76 1.88
C GLU A 131 -14.49 -19.87 1.41
N ARG A 132 -13.46 -19.50 0.67
CA ARG A 132 -12.44 -20.44 0.16
C ARG A 132 -11.38 -20.82 1.20
N ARG A 133 -11.33 -20.16 2.36
CA ARG A 133 -10.31 -20.35 3.41
C ARG A 133 -8.89 -20.20 2.85
N SER A 134 -8.70 -19.29 1.92
CA SER A 134 -7.43 -19.07 1.24
C SER A 134 -7.36 -17.68 0.61
N GLY A 135 -6.23 -17.03 0.71
CA GLY A 135 -5.96 -15.74 0.09
C GLY A 135 -4.78 -15.02 0.74
N HIS A 136 -4.35 -13.93 0.10
CA HIS A 136 -3.32 -13.05 0.65
C HIS A 136 -3.68 -11.58 0.40
N VAL A 137 -3.85 -10.80 1.45
CA VAL A 137 -4.04 -9.35 1.40
C VAL A 137 -2.68 -8.68 1.58
N ILE A 138 -2.23 -7.92 0.61
CA ILE A 138 -0.97 -7.18 0.61
C ILE A 138 -1.30 -5.68 0.59
N ASN A 139 -0.95 -4.98 1.65
CA ASN A 139 -1.17 -3.55 1.79
C ASN A 139 0.15 -2.80 1.57
N ILE A 140 0.20 -1.93 0.56
CA ILE A 140 1.39 -1.12 0.31
C ILE A 140 1.38 0.09 1.26
N SER A 141 2.21 -0.01 2.29
CA SER A 141 2.53 1.05 3.22
C SER A 141 3.69 1.92 2.69
N SER A 142 4.65 2.21 3.51
CA SER A 142 5.85 3.01 3.21
C SER A 142 6.81 2.95 4.40
N LEU A 143 8.07 3.30 4.21
CA LEU A 143 8.95 3.79 5.27
C LEU A 143 8.22 4.83 6.16
N GLY A 144 7.37 5.67 5.54
CA GLY A 144 6.51 6.63 6.24
C GLY A 144 5.43 6.03 7.15
N GLY A 145 5.19 4.71 7.12
CA GLY A 145 4.34 3.99 8.07
C GLY A 145 5.09 3.54 9.33
N VAL A 146 6.41 3.53 9.28
CA VAL A 146 7.28 3.20 10.42
C VAL A 146 7.78 4.46 11.14
N GLN A 147 8.24 5.44 10.35
CA GLN A 147 8.80 6.69 10.86
C GLN A 147 8.25 7.88 10.08
N SER A 148 7.71 8.87 10.78
CA SER A 148 7.26 10.11 10.17
C SER A 148 8.40 11.09 9.96
N ALA A 149 8.24 12.01 9.01
CA ALA A 149 9.19 13.05 8.71
C ALA A 149 8.50 14.41 8.55
N ALA A 150 9.24 15.50 8.82
CA ALA A 150 8.75 16.85 8.55
C ALA A 150 8.32 16.97 7.08
N GLY A 151 7.23 17.68 6.83
CA GLY A 151 6.66 17.85 5.50
C GLY A 151 5.81 16.68 5.00
N PHE A 152 5.91 15.49 5.59
CA PHE A 152 5.10 14.33 5.24
C PHE A 152 4.17 13.86 6.37
N GLY A 153 3.99 14.64 7.43
CA GLY A 153 3.25 14.22 8.64
C GLY A 153 1.86 13.67 8.34
N VAL A 154 1.06 14.36 7.51
CA VAL A 154 -0.29 13.91 7.14
C VAL A 154 -0.25 12.65 6.27
N TYR A 155 0.66 12.58 5.30
CA TYR A 155 0.84 11.35 4.51
C TYR A 155 1.29 10.17 5.38
N CYS A 156 2.29 10.36 6.21
CA CYS A 156 2.77 9.32 7.12
C CYS A 156 1.66 8.81 8.03
N SER A 157 0.80 9.69 8.56
CA SER A 157 -0.32 9.28 9.41
C SER A 157 -1.27 8.30 8.71
N THR A 158 -1.49 8.45 7.38
CA THR A 158 -2.29 7.47 6.61
C THR A 158 -1.57 6.12 6.51
N LYS A 159 -0.23 6.13 6.42
CA LYS A 159 0.55 4.90 6.35
C LYS A 159 0.65 4.21 7.72
N PHE A 160 0.74 4.96 8.82
CA PHE A 160 0.56 4.40 10.18
C PHE A 160 -0.81 3.75 10.36
N ALA A 161 -1.89 4.34 9.81
CA ALA A 161 -3.20 3.72 9.82
C ALA A 161 -3.22 2.39 9.06
N VAL A 162 -2.57 2.31 7.89
CA VAL A 162 -2.44 1.07 7.10
C VAL A 162 -1.66 0.00 7.88
N GLU A 163 -0.60 0.38 8.62
CA GLU A 163 0.14 -0.54 9.49
C GLU A 163 -0.78 -1.17 10.54
N GLY A 164 -1.45 -0.34 11.34
CA GLY A 164 -2.35 -0.85 12.41
C GLY A 164 -3.51 -1.68 11.87
N LEU A 165 -4.10 -1.30 10.73
CA LEU A 165 -5.13 -2.09 10.06
C LEU A 165 -4.60 -3.45 9.60
N THR A 166 -3.36 -3.51 9.10
CA THR A 166 -2.78 -4.76 8.61
C THR A 166 -2.41 -5.69 9.77
N GLU A 167 -1.94 -5.15 10.90
CA GLU A 167 -1.72 -5.94 12.13
C GLU A 167 -3.02 -6.63 12.58
N ALA A 168 -4.13 -5.89 12.63
CA ALA A 168 -5.43 -6.45 12.99
C ALA A 168 -5.87 -7.52 11.97
N LEU A 169 -5.81 -7.23 10.67
CA LEU A 169 -6.14 -8.17 9.62
C LEU A 169 -5.30 -9.44 9.69
N HIS A 170 -4.01 -9.35 9.98
CA HIS A 170 -3.13 -10.51 10.12
C HIS A 170 -3.63 -11.46 11.22
N ALA A 171 -4.00 -10.92 12.39
CA ALA A 171 -4.51 -11.70 13.50
C ALA A 171 -5.93 -12.28 13.22
N GLU A 172 -6.81 -11.48 12.63
CA GLU A 172 -8.18 -11.86 12.34
C GLU A 172 -8.29 -12.92 11.23
N LEU A 173 -7.42 -12.85 10.22
CA LEU A 173 -7.49 -13.69 9.04
C LEU A 173 -6.69 -14.98 9.15
N ALA A 174 -5.69 -15.05 10.02
CA ALA A 174 -4.85 -16.24 10.21
C ALA A 174 -5.67 -17.52 10.52
N PRO A 175 -6.70 -17.51 11.44
CA PRO A 175 -7.53 -18.67 11.68
C PRO A 175 -8.39 -19.07 10.47
N LEU A 176 -8.51 -18.20 9.49
CA LEU A 176 -9.26 -18.42 8.25
C LEU A 176 -8.39 -18.93 7.11
N GLY A 177 -7.08 -19.16 7.35
CA GLY A 177 -6.14 -19.56 6.31
C GLY A 177 -5.83 -18.45 5.28
N ILE A 178 -6.04 -17.20 5.65
CA ILE A 178 -5.79 -16.03 4.80
C ILE A 178 -4.64 -15.25 5.41
N HIS A 179 -3.66 -14.88 4.57
CA HIS A 179 -2.52 -14.06 4.97
C HIS A 179 -2.82 -12.56 4.83
N ALA A 180 -2.22 -11.76 5.68
CA ALA A 180 -2.17 -10.32 5.52
C ALA A 180 -0.74 -9.84 5.78
N THR A 181 -0.18 -9.07 4.84
CA THR A 181 1.18 -8.53 4.90
C THR A 181 1.14 -7.04 4.59
N VAL A 182 1.81 -6.25 5.40
CA VAL A 182 2.13 -4.87 5.06
C VAL A 182 3.51 -4.82 4.40
N VAL A 183 3.62 -4.13 3.28
CA VAL A 183 4.87 -3.90 2.56
C VAL A 183 5.28 -2.46 2.79
N GLU A 184 6.51 -2.25 3.21
CA GLU A 184 7.05 -0.97 3.64
C GLU A 184 8.18 -0.52 2.69
N PRO A 185 7.86 0.02 1.49
CA PRO A 185 8.90 0.52 0.59
C PRO A 185 9.57 1.79 1.12
N GLY A 186 10.89 1.88 0.95
CA GLY A 186 11.63 3.12 1.03
C GLY A 186 11.52 3.95 -0.25
N TYR A 187 12.60 4.62 -0.64
CA TYR A 187 12.64 5.44 -1.85
C TYR A 187 12.94 4.59 -3.08
N PHE A 188 11.88 4.19 -3.80
CA PHE A 188 11.97 3.46 -5.07
C PHE A 188 11.83 4.41 -6.26
N ARG A 189 12.60 4.15 -7.33
CA ARG A 189 12.63 4.97 -8.55
C ARG A 189 11.36 4.78 -9.36
N THR A 190 10.35 5.57 -9.00
CA THR A 190 9.05 5.65 -9.65
C THR A 190 8.67 7.13 -9.82
N ASP A 191 7.55 7.38 -10.46
CA ASP A 191 6.91 8.69 -10.57
C ASP A 191 6.19 9.15 -9.29
N PHE A 192 6.46 8.54 -8.13
CA PHE A 192 5.76 8.87 -6.87
C PHE A 192 6.01 10.31 -6.42
N LEU A 193 7.20 10.85 -6.68
CA LEU A 193 7.54 12.24 -6.34
C LEU A 193 7.08 13.26 -7.40
N GLU A 194 6.49 12.80 -8.50
CA GLU A 194 5.90 13.67 -9.52
C GLU A 194 4.49 14.13 -9.12
N SER A 195 4.04 15.24 -9.69
CA SER A 195 2.78 15.90 -9.35
C SER A 195 1.52 15.03 -9.48
N GLN A 196 1.60 13.95 -10.22
CA GLN A 196 0.50 13.00 -10.36
C GLN A 196 0.34 12.06 -9.13
N SER A 197 1.39 11.90 -8.32
CA SER A 197 1.42 11.00 -7.15
C SER A 197 1.80 11.71 -5.85
N LEU A 198 2.35 12.93 -5.93
CA LEU A 198 2.67 13.77 -4.79
C LEU A 198 1.99 15.13 -4.93
N VAL A 199 0.94 15.35 -4.16
CA VAL A 199 0.28 16.67 -4.05
C VAL A 199 1.09 17.51 -3.07
N THR A 200 1.42 18.73 -3.47
CA THR A 200 2.06 19.71 -2.56
C THR A 200 0.98 20.68 -2.10
N SER A 201 0.83 20.85 -0.78
CA SER A 201 -0.09 21.86 -0.26
C SER A 201 0.30 23.26 -0.78
N PRO A 202 -0.66 24.03 -1.32
CA PRO A 202 -0.38 25.35 -1.87
C PRO A 202 -0.05 26.38 -0.79
N ARG A 203 -0.48 26.15 0.46
CA ARG A 203 -0.12 27.00 1.58
C ARG A 203 1.31 26.72 2.01
N ALA A 204 2.15 27.75 2.08
CA ALA A 204 3.52 27.66 2.57
C ALA A 204 3.74 28.77 3.60
N LEU A 205 4.10 28.39 4.83
CA LEU A 205 4.38 29.29 5.93
C LEU A 205 5.89 29.45 6.09
N GLY A 206 6.37 30.70 6.19
CA GLY A 206 7.80 31.01 6.30
C GLY A 206 8.48 30.33 7.50
N ASP A 207 7.75 30.16 8.60
CA ASP A 207 8.26 29.48 9.81
C ASP A 207 8.66 28.01 9.57
N TYR A 208 8.10 27.35 8.55
CA TYR A 208 8.44 25.98 8.17
C TYR A 208 9.44 25.87 7.01
N ALA A 209 10.04 27.01 6.58
CA ALA A 209 10.99 27.02 5.46
C ALA A 209 12.18 26.08 5.70
N GLY A 210 12.72 26.01 6.91
CA GLY A 210 13.84 25.14 7.29
C GLY A 210 13.48 23.67 7.51
N THR A 211 12.19 23.33 7.58
CA THR A 211 11.69 21.96 7.81
C THR A 211 10.91 21.45 6.60
N ALA A 212 9.61 21.65 6.53
CA ALA A 212 8.78 21.22 5.41
C ALA A 212 9.20 21.87 4.09
N GLY A 213 9.67 23.14 4.10
CA GLY A 213 10.22 23.85 2.94
C GLY A 213 11.45 23.15 2.38
N ALA A 214 12.42 22.81 3.24
CA ALA A 214 13.62 22.09 2.83
C ALA A 214 13.29 20.70 2.23
N VAL A 215 12.28 20.02 2.76
CA VAL A 215 11.82 18.73 2.24
C VAL A 215 11.16 18.89 0.86
N ARG A 216 10.41 19.97 0.61
CA ARG A 216 9.85 20.28 -0.72
C ARG A 216 10.97 20.41 -1.78
N GLU A 217 12.04 21.13 -1.46
CA GLU A 217 13.15 21.29 -2.39
C GLU A 217 13.91 19.98 -2.60
N ARG A 218 14.15 19.21 -1.53
CA ARG A 218 14.79 17.90 -1.64
C ARG A 218 13.97 16.92 -2.48
N ALA A 219 12.65 16.88 -2.34
CA ALA A 219 11.78 16.01 -3.13
C ALA A 219 11.94 16.25 -4.64
N LYS A 220 12.06 17.52 -5.07
CA LYS A 220 12.32 17.88 -6.47
C LYS A 220 13.68 17.38 -6.97
N GLN A 221 14.71 17.42 -6.11
CA GLN A 221 16.08 17.04 -6.48
C GLN A 221 16.25 15.52 -6.63
N ILE A 222 15.54 14.72 -5.80
CA ILE A 222 15.70 13.26 -5.79
C ILE A 222 14.71 12.53 -6.71
N SER A 223 13.74 13.24 -7.31
CA SER A 223 12.77 12.61 -8.20
C SER A 223 13.48 11.93 -9.36
N LEU A 224 13.07 10.68 -9.67
CA LEU A 224 13.65 9.77 -10.67
C LEU A 224 15.11 9.36 -10.42
N ASN A 225 15.69 9.74 -9.26
CA ASN A 225 17.04 9.34 -8.83
C ASN A 225 17.03 8.53 -7.52
N GLN A 226 15.88 8.02 -7.12
CA GLN A 226 15.75 7.19 -5.92
C GLN A 226 16.58 5.90 -6.07
N PRO A 227 17.14 5.36 -4.96
CA PRO A 227 18.06 4.22 -5.00
C PRO A 227 17.36 2.89 -5.27
N GLY A 228 16.09 2.74 -4.86
CA GLY A 228 15.35 1.49 -4.97
C GLY A 228 14.93 1.18 -6.41
N ASP A 229 15.05 -0.09 -6.79
CA ASP A 229 14.64 -0.62 -8.08
C ASP A 229 13.23 -1.20 -8.00
N PRO A 230 12.23 -0.61 -8.69
CA PRO A 230 10.84 -1.07 -8.63
C PRO A 230 10.62 -2.44 -9.27
N GLU A 231 11.51 -2.91 -10.16
CA GLU A 231 11.44 -4.26 -10.71
C GLU A 231 11.86 -5.28 -9.66
N ARG A 232 12.92 -5.00 -8.91
CA ARG A 232 13.33 -5.84 -7.78
C ARG A 232 12.30 -5.85 -6.66
N LEU A 233 11.62 -4.74 -6.42
CA LEU A 233 10.47 -4.71 -5.51
C LEU A 233 9.39 -5.68 -5.98
N ALA A 234 9.01 -5.64 -7.26
CA ALA A 234 8.01 -6.56 -7.79
C ALA A 234 8.43 -8.04 -7.63
N GLN A 235 9.71 -8.37 -7.84
CA GLN A 235 10.24 -9.71 -7.57
C GLN A 235 10.15 -10.09 -6.09
N ALA A 236 10.40 -9.16 -5.18
CA ALA A 236 10.23 -9.39 -3.73
C ALA A 236 8.75 -9.68 -3.38
N ILE A 237 7.78 -9.01 -4.03
CA ILE A 237 6.36 -9.32 -3.86
C ILE A 237 6.01 -10.72 -4.40
N LEU A 238 6.59 -11.14 -5.53
CA LEU A 238 6.41 -12.51 -6.02
C LEU A 238 6.97 -13.53 -5.02
N ALA A 239 8.15 -13.28 -4.47
CA ALA A 239 8.76 -14.15 -3.46
C ALA A 239 7.92 -14.19 -2.16
N LEU A 240 7.35 -13.04 -1.74
CA LEU A 240 6.43 -12.97 -0.61
C LEU A 240 5.23 -13.89 -0.79
N VAL A 241 4.61 -13.86 -1.97
CA VAL A 241 3.42 -14.66 -2.28
C VAL A 241 3.73 -16.16 -2.39
N ASP A 242 4.97 -16.51 -2.73
CA ASP A 242 5.43 -17.90 -2.80
C ASP A 242 5.90 -18.44 -1.44
N ALA A 243 6.05 -17.59 -0.43
CA ALA A 243 6.49 -18.01 0.89
C ALA A 243 5.40 -18.87 1.58
N PRO A 244 5.75 -20.03 2.14
CA PRO A 244 4.79 -20.88 2.85
C PRO A 244 4.26 -20.20 4.14
N THR A 245 5.04 -19.31 4.72
CA THR A 245 4.67 -18.51 5.90
C THR A 245 5.11 -17.06 5.65
N PRO A 246 4.27 -16.27 4.96
CA PRO A 246 4.61 -14.87 4.70
C PRO A 246 4.64 -14.06 6.00
N PRO A 247 5.56 -13.10 6.12
CA PRO A 247 5.66 -12.24 7.30
C PRO A 247 4.49 -11.26 7.37
N LEU A 248 4.20 -10.75 8.58
CA LEU A 248 3.31 -9.61 8.74
C LEU A 248 3.87 -8.35 8.07
N ARG A 249 5.19 -8.11 8.20
CA ARG A 249 5.88 -6.91 7.68
C ARG A 249 6.97 -7.29 6.70
N LEU A 250 7.01 -6.61 5.57
CA LEU A 250 8.04 -6.76 4.56
C LEU A 250 8.67 -5.38 4.25
N PRO A 251 9.71 -4.97 4.99
CA PRO A 251 10.44 -3.76 4.68
C PRO A 251 11.29 -3.95 3.42
N LEU A 252 11.25 -2.97 2.51
CA LEU A 252 11.99 -3.02 1.26
C LEU A 252 12.84 -1.75 1.08
N GLY A 253 14.12 -1.96 0.82
CA GLY A 253 15.13 -0.91 0.72
C GLY A 253 15.98 -0.80 1.98
N THR A 254 17.28 -0.47 1.80
CA THR A 254 18.22 -0.30 2.92
C THR A 254 17.86 0.91 3.78
N ASP A 255 17.26 1.93 3.19
CA ASP A 255 16.74 3.12 3.85
C ASP A 255 15.59 2.77 4.82
N THR A 256 14.68 1.87 4.44
CA THR A 256 13.62 1.39 5.34
C THR A 256 14.20 0.55 6.48
N LEU A 257 15.14 -0.34 6.19
CA LEU A 257 15.81 -1.13 7.23
C LEU A 257 16.51 -0.25 8.27
N GLN A 258 17.19 0.81 7.82
CA GLN A 258 17.85 1.77 8.71
C GLN A 258 16.81 2.56 9.52
N ALA A 259 15.73 3.04 8.90
CA ALA A 259 14.68 3.78 9.60
C ALA A 259 13.99 2.95 10.70
N ILE A 260 13.80 1.64 10.47
CA ILE A 260 13.27 0.72 11.48
C ILE A 260 14.23 0.62 12.67
N ALA A 261 15.52 0.42 12.41
CA ALA A 261 16.53 0.35 13.47
C ALA A 261 16.59 1.65 14.29
N ASP A 262 16.62 2.79 13.64
CA ASP A 262 16.64 4.11 14.28
C ASP A 262 15.38 4.36 15.11
N LYS A 263 14.21 3.99 14.59
CA LYS A 263 12.92 4.11 15.28
C LYS A 263 12.89 3.25 16.55
N HIS A 264 13.33 2.00 16.47
CA HIS A 264 13.37 1.12 17.64
C HIS A 264 14.31 1.66 18.72
N ALA A 265 15.51 2.09 18.34
CA ALA A 265 16.48 2.67 19.27
C ALA A 265 15.94 3.97 19.92
N PHE A 266 15.23 4.80 19.16
CA PHE A 266 14.57 6.01 19.67
C PHE A 266 13.51 5.65 20.72
N VAL A 267 12.57 4.74 20.37
CA VAL A 267 11.47 4.35 21.27
C VAL A 267 12.01 3.71 22.55
N GLU A 268 13.05 2.87 22.45
CA GLU A 268 13.68 2.24 23.62
C GLU A 268 14.27 3.28 24.56
N ARG A 269 15.02 4.26 24.05
CA ARG A 269 15.58 5.35 24.89
C ARG A 269 14.50 6.15 25.60
N GLU A 270 13.46 6.59 24.87
CA GLU A 270 12.34 7.37 25.44
C GLU A 270 11.61 6.56 26.52
N THR A 271 11.31 5.29 26.23
CA THR A 271 10.65 4.39 27.17
C THR A 271 11.50 4.14 28.41
N ALA A 272 12.80 3.94 28.25
CA ALA A 272 13.71 3.74 29.38
C ALA A 272 13.78 4.99 30.28
N ALA A 273 13.85 6.18 29.68
CA ALA A 273 13.93 7.44 30.42
C ALA A 273 12.65 7.71 31.26
N TRP A 274 11.49 7.26 30.78
CA TRP A 274 10.20 7.51 31.44
C TRP A 274 9.59 6.27 32.11
N ARG A 275 10.31 5.16 32.17
CA ARG A 275 9.83 3.87 32.72
C ARG A 275 9.25 4.00 34.13
N GLY A 276 9.91 4.75 35.05
CA GLY A 276 9.44 4.92 36.41
C GLY A 276 8.08 5.63 36.48
N VAL A 277 7.91 6.67 35.67
CA VAL A 277 6.63 7.39 35.59
C VAL A 277 5.57 6.50 34.95
N ALA A 278 5.89 5.82 33.85
CA ALA A 278 4.94 4.94 33.17
C ALA A 278 4.42 3.82 34.09
N ALA A 279 5.32 3.15 34.83
CA ALA A 279 4.97 2.08 35.76
C ALA A 279 4.16 2.57 36.97
N SER A 280 4.33 3.83 37.39
CA SER A 280 3.61 4.40 38.56
C SER A 280 2.10 4.65 38.27
N THR A 281 1.63 4.46 37.05
CA THR A 281 0.21 4.61 36.68
C THR A 281 -0.63 3.38 36.96
N ASP A 282 0.00 2.26 37.30
CA ASP A 282 -0.71 1.03 37.67
C ASP A 282 -1.23 1.12 39.11
N PHE A 283 -2.31 0.43 39.40
CA PHE A 283 -2.73 0.25 40.80
C PHE A 283 -1.66 -0.50 41.57
N PRO A 284 -1.43 -0.16 42.88
CA PRO A 284 -0.50 -0.92 43.70
C PRO A 284 -0.95 -2.38 43.82
N PRO A 285 -0.02 -3.34 43.95
CA PRO A 285 -0.37 -4.75 44.12
C PRO A 285 -1.33 -4.96 45.30
N GLY A 286 -2.49 -5.52 45.04
CA GLY A 286 -3.52 -5.81 46.05
C GLY A 286 -4.53 -4.68 46.30
N ALA A 287 -4.57 -3.64 45.43
CA ALA A 287 -5.61 -2.60 45.50
C ALA A 287 -6.94 -3.08 44.92
#